data_32335a04fa490b3476f01daea6b45fb0
#
_entry.id   32335a04fa490b3476f01daea6b45fb0
#
_cell.length_a   1.000
_cell.length_b   1.000
_cell.length_c   1.000
_cell.angle_alpha   90.00
_cell.angle_beta   90.00
_cell.angle_gamma   90.00
#
_symmetry.space_group_name_H-M   'P 1'
#
loop_
_entity.id
_entity.type
_entity.pdbx_description
1 polymer ?
#
loop_
_entity_poly.entity_id
_entity_poly.type
_entity_poly.pdbx_seq_one_letter_code
_entity_poly.pdbx_strand_id
1 'polypeptide(L)'
;MDSSGTAVLVIDMQKAYFEAEALRGRQDEVVAACNRLVAAAAANDVPVLLVCTEHERDKSTWTLSMLDDDQGFIFSGSEQAEFVDGLRHEGLPRMVKTRDSAFMGTDLLLRLRNFGAGRLVLAGVATHNCVAQTAADAFANNFRVVYAADAMASTNEEYAEAMRNILSDEYRQPVLGEAEVEKLLAASGEPQ
;
A
#
# COMPACT_ATOMS: atom_id res chain seq x y z
N MET A 1 1.86 17.32 18.36
CA MET A 1 0.99 16.18 18.71
C MET A 1 1.86 14.94 18.56
N ASP A 2 2.10 14.23 19.64
CA ASP A 2 2.77 12.92 19.60
C ASP A 2 1.79 11.94 18.95
N SER A 3 1.91 11.75 17.64
CA SER A 3 1.13 10.76 16.92
C SER A 3 1.81 9.40 17.10
N SER A 4 1.40 8.68 18.14
CA SER A 4 1.94 7.34 18.46
C SER A 4 1.19 6.21 17.75
N GLY A 5 0.03 6.51 17.14
CA GLY A 5 -0.82 5.53 16.48
C GLY A 5 -0.20 4.92 15.22
N THR A 6 -0.68 3.75 14.86
CA THR A 6 -0.30 3.05 13.64
C THR A 6 -1.50 3.02 12.68
N ALA A 7 -1.25 3.07 11.36
CA ALA A 7 -2.23 2.78 10.33
C ALA A 7 -1.66 1.78 9.32
N VAL A 8 -2.53 0.95 8.73
CA VAL A 8 -2.16 -0.01 7.68
C VAL A 8 -2.63 0.53 6.34
N LEU A 9 -1.75 0.55 5.34
CA LEU A 9 -2.09 0.84 3.96
C LEU A 9 -1.91 -0.43 3.12
N VAL A 10 -2.99 -0.87 2.47
CA VAL A 10 -2.96 -1.96 1.48
C VAL A 10 -3.09 -1.33 0.11
N ILE A 11 -2.01 -1.39 -0.67
CA ILE A 11 -1.82 -0.58 -1.88
C ILE A 11 -1.98 -1.45 -3.13
N ASP A 12 -2.83 -1.00 -4.04
CA ASP A 12 -3.00 -1.49 -5.41
C ASP A 12 -3.25 -3.00 -5.54
N MET A 13 -3.96 -3.59 -4.61
CA MET A 13 -4.41 -4.99 -4.70
C MET A 13 -5.59 -5.10 -5.67
N GLN A 14 -5.37 -4.69 -6.94
CA GLN A 14 -6.36 -4.62 -8.01
C GLN A 14 -6.05 -5.61 -9.13
N LYS A 15 -7.08 -6.12 -9.81
CA LYS A 15 -6.97 -7.15 -10.86
C LYS A 15 -5.94 -6.80 -11.94
N ALA A 16 -5.86 -5.53 -12.36
CA ALA A 16 -4.92 -5.07 -13.37
C ALA A 16 -3.45 -5.45 -13.08
N TYR A 17 -3.02 -5.33 -11.84
CA TYR A 17 -1.62 -5.63 -11.48
C TYR A 17 -1.31 -7.12 -11.56
N PHE A 18 -2.30 -7.97 -11.31
CA PHE A 18 -2.16 -9.44 -11.34
C PHE A 18 -2.36 -10.03 -12.75
N GLU A 19 -2.55 -9.20 -13.78
CA GLU A 19 -2.44 -9.62 -15.17
C GLU A 19 -0.98 -9.96 -15.55
N ALA A 20 -0.01 -9.33 -14.88
CA ALA A 20 1.41 -9.65 -15.03
C ALA A 20 1.73 -11.04 -14.47
N GLU A 21 2.41 -11.90 -15.26
CA GLU A 21 2.72 -13.28 -14.92
C GLU A 21 3.43 -13.43 -13.57
N ALA A 22 4.38 -12.54 -13.29
CA ALA A 22 5.15 -12.55 -12.04
C ALA A 22 4.27 -12.33 -10.79
N LEU A 23 3.24 -11.47 -10.88
CA LEU A 23 2.30 -11.23 -9.78
C LEU A 23 1.18 -12.28 -9.75
N ARG A 24 0.71 -12.73 -10.91
CA ARG A 24 -0.31 -13.78 -11.01
C ARG A 24 0.09 -15.05 -10.27
N GLY A 25 1.35 -15.46 -10.41
CA GLY A 25 1.88 -16.67 -9.72
C GLY A 25 1.95 -16.52 -8.19
N ARG A 26 1.86 -15.31 -7.65
CA ARG A 26 1.92 -15.00 -6.22
C ARG A 26 0.60 -14.47 -5.65
N GLN A 27 -0.44 -14.39 -6.47
CA GLN A 27 -1.71 -13.76 -6.08
C GLN A 27 -2.29 -14.34 -4.80
N ASP A 28 -2.48 -15.65 -4.74
CA ASP A 28 -3.12 -16.31 -3.59
C ASP A 28 -2.31 -16.11 -2.30
N GLU A 29 -0.99 -16.18 -2.39
CA GLU A 29 -0.08 -15.97 -1.27
C GLU A 29 -0.20 -14.56 -0.71
N VAL A 30 -0.09 -13.53 -1.58
CA VAL A 30 -0.12 -12.12 -1.17
C VAL A 30 -1.50 -11.70 -0.69
N VAL A 31 -2.57 -12.16 -1.34
CA VAL A 31 -3.95 -11.92 -0.89
C VAL A 31 -4.19 -12.52 0.49
N ALA A 32 -3.75 -13.77 0.71
CA ALA A 32 -3.88 -14.40 2.02
C ALA A 32 -3.12 -13.63 3.11
N ALA A 33 -1.90 -13.17 2.83
CA ALA A 33 -1.10 -12.39 3.76
C ALA A 33 -1.71 -10.99 4.03
N CYS A 34 -2.20 -10.29 2.99
CA CYS A 34 -2.96 -9.04 3.18
C CYS A 34 -4.20 -9.23 4.05
N ASN A 35 -4.94 -10.33 3.84
CA ASN A 35 -6.12 -10.64 4.65
C ASN A 35 -5.77 -10.91 6.12
N ARG A 36 -4.65 -11.59 6.41
CA ARG A 36 -4.19 -11.79 7.79
C ARG A 36 -3.76 -10.46 8.42
N LEU A 37 -3.04 -9.63 7.68
CA LEU A 37 -2.67 -8.28 8.13
C LEU A 37 -3.90 -7.42 8.47
N VAL A 38 -4.91 -7.41 7.61
CA VAL A 38 -6.18 -6.71 7.84
C VAL A 38 -6.89 -7.24 9.08
N ALA A 39 -6.91 -8.56 9.26
CA ALA A 39 -7.53 -9.18 10.45
C ALA A 39 -6.77 -8.81 11.74
N ALA A 40 -5.43 -8.83 11.71
CA ALA A 40 -4.60 -8.44 12.84
C ALA A 40 -4.78 -6.95 13.20
N ALA A 41 -4.87 -6.07 12.19
CA ALA A 41 -5.15 -4.66 12.40
C ALA A 41 -6.52 -4.44 13.05
N ALA A 42 -7.56 -5.10 12.54
CA ALA A 42 -8.92 -5.02 13.09
C ALA A 42 -9.00 -5.54 14.54
N ALA A 43 -8.27 -6.60 14.88
CA ALA A 43 -8.23 -7.15 16.24
C ALA A 43 -7.57 -6.21 17.27
N ASN A 44 -6.85 -5.19 16.82
CA ASN A 44 -6.13 -4.22 17.64
C ASN A 44 -6.60 -2.77 17.41
N ASP A 45 -7.79 -2.57 16.85
CA ASP A 45 -8.38 -1.26 16.55
C ASP A 45 -7.44 -0.33 15.71
N VAL A 46 -6.54 -0.94 14.92
CA VAL A 46 -5.64 -0.20 14.01
C VAL A 46 -6.37 0.09 12.69
N PRO A 47 -6.48 1.36 12.27
CA PRO A 47 -7.15 1.71 11.04
C PRO A 47 -6.45 1.13 9.81
N VAL A 48 -7.25 0.60 8.88
CA VAL A 48 -6.81 0.10 7.58
C VAL A 48 -7.38 0.99 6.49
N LEU A 49 -6.56 1.35 5.51
CA LEU A 49 -6.98 2.07 4.31
C LEU A 49 -6.55 1.29 3.06
N LEU A 50 -7.52 0.99 2.20
CA LEU A 50 -7.26 0.41 0.89
C LEU A 50 -6.96 1.55 -0.10
N VAL A 51 -5.79 1.50 -0.71
CA VAL A 51 -5.34 2.49 -1.70
C VAL A 51 -5.38 1.86 -3.07
N CYS A 52 -6.07 2.50 -4.01
CA CYS A 52 -6.29 2.00 -5.36
C CYS A 52 -5.82 3.02 -6.39
N THR A 53 -5.27 2.55 -7.50
CA THR A 53 -5.01 3.38 -8.67
C THR A 53 -6.24 3.36 -9.59
N GLU A 54 -6.70 4.54 -10.03
CA GLU A 54 -7.70 4.65 -11.10
C GLU A 54 -7.42 5.87 -11.96
N HIS A 55 -7.71 5.73 -13.24
CA HIS A 55 -7.55 6.80 -14.22
C HIS A 55 -8.85 7.11 -14.96
N GLU A 56 -9.00 8.38 -15.36
CA GLU A 56 -10.09 8.82 -16.21
C GLU A 56 -9.79 8.54 -17.68
N ARG A 57 -10.83 8.26 -18.48
CA ARG A 57 -10.67 7.97 -19.91
C ARG A 57 -10.33 9.20 -20.75
N ASP A 58 -10.60 10.39 -20.23
CA ASP A 58 -10.35 11.69 -20.89
C ASP A 58 -8.89 12.14 -20.80
N LYS A 59 -7.99 11.29 -20.29
CA LYS A 59 -6.56 11.51 -20.08
C LYS A 59 -6.19 12.51 -18.98
N SER A 60 -7.16 13.15 -18.32
CA SER A 60 -6.91 14.18 -17.29
C SER A 60 -6.08 13.70 -16.11
N THR A 61 -6.08 12.40 -15.83
CA THR A 61 -5.35 11.77 -14.71
C THR A 61 -4.17 10.91 -15.14
N TRP A 62 -3.88 10.83 -16.44
CA TRP A 62 -2.85 9.95 -16.98
C TRP A 62 -1.44 10.36 -16.51
N THR A 63 -0.57 9.39 -16.36
CA THR A 63 0.85 9.61 -16.12
C THR A 63 1.55 10.04 -17.41
N LEU A 64 2.78 10.54 -17.30
CA LEU A 64 3.54 10.99 -18.46
C LEU A 64 3.72 9.86 -19.49
N SER A 65 4.12 8.66 -19.05
CA SER A 65 4.28 7.51 -19.93
C SER A 65 2.97 7.10 -20.62
N MET A 66 1.83 7.14 -19.93
CA MET A 66 0.53 6.87 -20.52
C MET A 66 0.18 7.90 -21.62
N LEU A 67 0.55 9.18 -21.41
CA LEU A 67 0.36 10.25 -22.39
C LEU A 67 1.27 10.09 -23.60
N ASP A 68 2.54 9.74 -23.36
CA ASP A 68 3.54 9.54 -24.42
C ASP A 68 3.21 8.35 -25.31
N ASP A 69 2.71 7.26 -24.72
CA ASP A 69 2.34 6.02 -25.42
C ASP A 69 0.91 6.06 -25.97
N ASP A 70 0.14 7.10 -25.64
CA ASP A 70 -1.30 7.20 -25.93
C ASP A 70 -2.10 5.98 -25.45
N GLN A 71 -1.68 5.40 -24.33
CA GLN A 71 -2.28 4.20 -23.76
C GLN A 71 -2.52 4.31 -22.25
N GLY A 72 -3.79 4.35 -21.85
CA GLY A 72 -4.20 4.29 -20.45
C GLY A 72 -4.58 2.89 -19.99
N PHE A 73 -4.65 2.71 -18.68
CA PHE A 73 -5.09 1.46 -18.04
C PHE A 73 -5.73 1.76 -16.67
N ILE A 74 -6.34 0.75 -16.04
CA ILE A 74 -7.04 0.85 -14.74
C ILE A 74 -8.04 2.01 -14.74
N PHE A 75 -8.92 2.00 -15.72
CA PHE A 75 -9.94 3.04 -15.81
C PHE A 75 -10.99 2.89 -14.71
N SER A 76 -11.42 4.02 -14.15
CA SER A 76 -12.48 4.05 -13.16
C SER A 76 -13.72 3.27 -13.65
N GLY A 77 -14.24 2.38 -12.79
CA GLY A 77 -15.37 1.51 -13.08
C GLY A 77 -15.08 0.33 -14.03
N SER A 78 -13.83 0.09 -14.42
CA SER A 78 -13.46 -1.10 -15.19
C SER A 78 -13.19 -2.30 -14.27
N GLU A 79 -13.26 -3.52 -14.82
CA GLU A 79 -12.89 -4.73 -14.13
C GLU A 79 -11.43 -4.70 -13.62
N GLN A 80 -10.53 -4.10 -14.38
CA GLN A 80 -9.14 -3.89 -13.99
C GLN A 80 -8.99 -3.07 -12.71
N ALA A 81 -9.90 -2.13 -12.44
CA ALA A 81 -9.90 -1.30 -11.24
C ALA A 81 -10.49 -1.99 -10.01
N GLU A 82 -11.16 -3.14 -10.17
CA GLU A 82 -11.67 -3.92 -9.05
C GLU A 82 -10.55 -4.53 -8.22
N PHE A 83 -10.82 -4.79 -6.95
CA PHE A 83 -9.91 -5.57 -6.11
C PHE A 83 -9.74 -6.98 -6.66
N VAL A 84 -8.54 -7.52 -6.47
CA VAL A 84 -8.24 -8.91 -6.79
C VAL A 84 -9.14 -9.85 -5.99
N ASP A 85 -9.55 -10.96 -6.62
CA ASP A 85 -10.45 -11.92 -6.01
C ASP A 85 -9.87 -12.48 -4.70
N GLY A 86 -10.73 -12.63 -3.70
CA GLY A 86 -10.38 -13.14 -2.38
C GLY A 86 -9.83 -12.11 -1.40
N LEU A 87 -9.54 -10.86 -1.82
CA LEU A 87 -9.14 -9.81 -0.88
C LEU A 87 -10.35 -9.39 -0.02
N ARG A 88 -10.15 -9.34 1.29
CA ARG A 88 -11.14 -8.78 2.23
C ARG A 88 -11.12 -7.26 2.14
N HIS A 89 -12.17 -6.69 1.60
CA HIS A 89 -12.27 -5.24 1.38
C HIS A 89 -13.59 -4.65 1.86
N GLU A 90 -14.61 -5.47 2.11
CA GLU A 90 -15.95 -5.00 2.49
C GLU A 90 -15.90 -4.24 3.82
N GLY A 91 -16.48 -3.07 3.80
CA GLY A 91 -16.54 -2.19 4.99
C GLY A 91 -15.24 -1.44 5.30
N LEU A 92 -14.14 -1.68 4.58
CA LEU A 92 -12.92 -0.92 4.74
C LEU A 92 -12.95 0.38 3.92
N PRO A 93 -12.41 1.48 4.46
CA PRO A 93 -12.30 2.72 3.71
C PRO A 93 -11.36 2.54 2.52
N ARG A 94 -11.76 3.15 1.40
CA ARG A 94 -11.02 3.15 0.14
C ARG A 94 -10.59 4.57 -0.23
N MET A 95 -9.43 4.68 -0.85
CA MET A 95 -8.90 5.92 -1.43
C MET A 95 -8.36 5.66 -2.83
N VAL A 96 -8.62 6.57 -3.75
CA VAL A 96 -8.10 6.51 -5.12
C VAL A 96 -6.92 7.46 -5.26
N LYS A 97 -5.87 7.00 -5.93
CA LYS A 97 -4.70 7.77 -6.35
C LYS A 97 -4.52 7.67 -7.87
N THR A 98 -3.78 8.60 -8.44
CA THR A 98 -3.47 8.66 -9.88
C THR A 98 -1.96 8.69 -10.15
N ARG A 99 -1.16 8.53 -9.11
CA ARG A 99 0.31 8.51 -9.16
C ARG A 99 0.83 7.37 -8.31
N ASP A 100 2.08 6.99 -8.46
CA ASP A 100 2.67 5.89 -7.72
C ASP A 100 2.56 6.12 -6.21
N SER A 101 3.01 7.28 -5.73
CA SER A 101 2.85 7.62 -4.33
C SER A 101 1.39 7.91 -3.95
N ALA A 102 0.94 7.28 -2.88
CA ALA A 102 -0.38 7.51 -2.31
C ALA A 102 -0.56 8.91 -1.70
N PHE A 103 0.52 9.65 -1.47
CA PHE A 103 0.46 11.04 -0.96
C PHE A 103 0.24 12.06 -2.08
N MET A 104 0.61 11.72 -3.32
CA MET A 104 0.61 12.69 -4.42
C MET A 104 -0.82 13.00 -4.91
N GLY A 105 -1.29 14.21 -4.64
CA GLY A 105 -2.60 14.69 -5.10
C GLY A 105 -3.80 14.02 -4.44
N THR A 106 -3.64 13.47 -3.24
CA THR A 106 -4.70 12.79 -2.48
C THR A 106 -4.93 13.44 -1.11
N ASP A 107 -5.95 12.99 -0.41
CA ASP A 107 -6.24 13.37 0.98
C ASP A 107 -5.58 12.44 2.03
N LEU A 108 -4.61 11.59 1.64
CA LEU A 108 -4.00 10.61 2.53
C LEU A 108 -3.42 11.26 3.80
N LEU A 109 -2.64 12.33 3.64
CA LEU A 109 -2.02 13.00 4.78
C LEU A 109 -3.05 13.48 5.80
N LEU A 110 -4.19 14.01 5.34
CA LEU A 110 -5.29 14.44 6.21
C LEU A 110 -5.90 13.25 6.95
N ARG A 111 -6.18 12.14 6.24
CA ARG A 111 -6.73 10.92 6.84
C ARG A 111 -5.82 10.36 7.92
N LEU A 112 -4.52 10.24 7.63
CA LEU A 112 -3.54 9.71 8.57
C LEU A 112 -3.43 10.57 9.85
N ARG A 113 -3.50 11.88 9.71
CA ARG A 113 -3.53 12.79 10.87
C ARG A 113 -4.81 12.63 11.69
N ASN A 114 -5.96 12.45 11.04
CA ASN A 114 -7.22 12.20 11.72
C ASN A 114 -7.25 10.82 12.42
N PHE A 115 -6.54 9.83 11.88
CA PHE A 115 -6.32 8.55 12.55
C PHE A 115 -5.32 8.64 13.72
N GLY A 116 -4.65 9.78 13.92
CA GLY A 116 -3.59 9.91 14.92
C GLY A 116 -2.34 9.08 14.59
N ALA A 117 -2.18 8.68 13.32
CA ALA A 117 -1.07 7.84 12.91
C ALA A 117 0.25 8.60 12.91
N GLY A 118 1.28 7.98 13.46
CA GLY A 118 2.69 8.38 13.35
C GLY A 118 3.53 7.28 12.71
N ARG A 119 2.93 6.09 12.52
CA ARG A 119 3.55 4.94 11.88
C ARG A 119 2.62 4.37 10.81
N LEU A 120 3.21 3.91 9.70
CA LEU A 120 2.51 3.23 8.63
C LEU A 120 3.07 1.81 8.47
N VAL A 121 2.18 0.83 8.36
CA VAL A 121 2.50 -0.52 7.88
C VAL A 121 2.04 -0.59 6.44
N LEU A 122 2.95 -0.85 5.51
CA LEU A 122 2.69 -0.89 4.09
C LEU A 122 2.64 -2.32 3.57
N ALA A 123 1.64 -2.61 2.75
CA ALA A 123 1.41 -3.87 2.07
C ALA A 123 0.90 -3.63 0.64
N GLY A 124 0.89 -4.65 -0.18
CA GLY A 124 0.35 -4.63 -1.55
C GLY A 124 1.40 -4.64 -2.64
N VAL A 125 1.09 -4.07 -3.79
CA VAL A 125 1.92 -4.11 -5.00
C VAL A 125 2.08 -2.74 -5.65
N ALA A 126 3.12 -2.51 -6.47
CA ALA A 126 4.34 -3.28 -6.53
C ALA A 126 5.35 -2.72 -5.55
N THR A 127 6.12 -3.61 -4.89
CA THR A 127 7.07 -3.23 -3.83
C THR A 127 8.02 -2.12 -4.27
N HIS A 128 8.59 -2.21 -5.48
CA HIS A 128 9.58 -1.24 -5.97
C HIS A 128 8.98 0.06 -6.50
N ASN A 129 7.67 0.13 -6.68
CA ASN A 129 6.94 1.27 -7.25
C ASN A 129 6.01 1.92 -6.23
N CYS A 130 4.71 1.64 -6.31
CA CYS A 130 3.69 2.31 -5.50
C CYS A 130 3.97 2.20 -4.00
N VAL A 131 4.42 1.03 -3.52
CA VAL A 131 4.75 0.85 -2.11
C VAL A 131 5.99 1.66 -1.73
N ALA A 132 7.09 1.54 -2.48
CA ALA A 132 8.34 2.25 -2.19
C ALA A 132 8.21 3.77 -2.29
N GLN A 133 7.51 4.28 -3.32
CA GLN A 133 7.29 5.71 -3.46
C GLN A 133 6.40 6.28 -2.36
N THR A 134 5.36 5.54 -1.97
CA THR A 134 4.54 5.91 -0.81
C THR A 134 5.38 5.93 0.47
N ALA A 135 6.29 4.97 0.66
CA ALA A 135 7.17 4.90 1.81
C ALA A 135 8.17 6.07 1.88
N ALA A 136 8.74 6.47 0.74
CA ALA A 136 9.63 7.62 0.66
C ALA A 136 8.91 8.93 1.03
N ASP A 137 7.71 9.14 0.48
CA ASP A 137 6.90 10.31 0.80
C ASP A 137 6.37 10.27 2.25
N ALA A 138 6.07 9.09 2.79
CA ALA A 138 5.73 8.95 4.20
C ALA A 138 6.87 9.44 5.11
N PHE A 139 8.12 9.04 4.81
CA PHE A 139 9.29 9.53 5.54
C PHE A 139 9.43 11.05 5.45
N ALA A 140 9.28 11.62 4.25
CA ALA A 140 9.33 13.06 4.02
C ALA A 140 8.23 13.83 4.80
N ASN A 141 7.11 13.16 5.12
CA ASN A 141 6.02 13.69 5.95
C ASN A 141 6.14 13.30 7.44
N ASN A 142 7.30 12.81 7.89
CA ASN A 142 7.62 12.43 9.26
C ASN A 142 6.84 11.23 9.80
N PHE A 143 6.41 10.30 8.94
CA PHE A 143 5.89 9.02 9.37
C PHE A 143 7.01 7.99 9.51
N ARG A 144 6.94 7.16 10.52
CA ARG A 144 7.71 5.91 10.57
C ARG A 144 7.05 4.92 9.62
N VAL A 145 7.85 4.16 8.88
CA VAL A 145 7.33 3.16 7.93
C VAL A 145 7.86 1.78 8.29
N VAL A 146 7.00 0.80 8.13
CA VAL A 146 7.30 -0.64 8.23
C VAL A 146 6.75 -1.33 6.99
N TYR A 147 7.54 -2.19 6.38
CA TYR A 147 7.09 -3.06 5.30
C TYR A 147 6.60 -4.39 5.87
N ALA A 148 5.38 -4.80 5.54
CA ALA A 148 4.85 -6.14 5.84
C ALA A 148 5.34 -7.11 4.74
N ALA A 149 6.50 -7.73 4.96
CA ALA A 149 7.23 -8.51 3.95
C ALA A 149 6.38 -9.56 3.23
N ASP A 150 5.59 -10.32 3.99
CA ASP A 150 4.77 -11.40 3.47
C ASP A 150 3.55 -10.91 2.67
N ALA A 151 3.12 -9.67 2.93
CA ALA A 151 1.96 -9.04 2.30
C ALA A 151 2.34 -8.13 1.12
N MET A 152 3.53 -8.31 0.55
CA MET A 152 4.01 -7.53 -0.60
C MET A 152 4.48 -8.43 -1.73
N ALA A 153 4.34 -7.94 -2.96
CA ALA A 153 4.93 -8.57 -4.14
C ALA A 153 5.36 -7.53 -5.19
N SER A 154 6.11 -7.98 -6.16
CA SER A 154 6.64 -7.15 -7.23
C SER A 154 6.66 -7.87 -8.57
N THR A 155 6.60 -7.12 -9.65
CA THR A 155 6.85 -7.64 -11.01
C THR A 155 8.34 -7.82 -11.30
N ASN A 156 9.21 -7.18 -10.50
CA ASN A 156 10.66 -7.28 -10.59
C ASN A 156 11.25 -7.38 -9.18
N GLU A 157 11.70 -8.56 -8.79
CA GLU A 157 12.18 -8.80 -7.44
C GLU A 157 13.55 -8.18 -7.17
N GLU A 158 14.41 -8.06 -8.20
CA GLU A 158 15.70 -7.37 -8.07
C GLU A 158 15.50 -5.89 -7.72
N TYR A 159 14.57 -5.22 -8.40
CA TYR A 159 14.22 -3.83 -8.08
C TYR A 159 13.55 -3.71 -6.71
N ALA A 160 12.71 -4.67 -6.36
CA ALA A 160 12.06 -4.70 -5.06
C ALA A 160 13.09 -4.83 -3.92
N GLU A 161 14.06 -5.72 -4.06
CA GLU A 161 15.14 -5.89 -3.09
C GLU A 161 16.00 -4.62 -2.99
N ALA A 162 16.41 -4.05 -4.12
CA ALA A 162 17.19 -2.82 -4.14
C ALA A 162 16.47 -1.67 -3.43
N MET A 163 15.17 -1.48 -3.71
CA MET A 163 14.37 -0.43 -3.06
C MET A 163 14.20 -0.69 -1.56
N ARG A 164 13.90 -1.92 -1.15
CA ARG A 164 13.82 -2.27 0.27
C ARG A 164 15.12 -1.96 1.01
N ASN A 165 16.27 -2.34 0.43
CA ASN A 165 17.59 -2.09 1.01
C ASN A 165 17.85 -0.58 1.16
N ILE A 166 17.65 0.20 0.10
CA ILE A 166 17.82 1.67 0.13
C ILE A 166 16.94 2.30 1.22
N LEU A 167 15.64 1.97 1.25
CA LEU A 167 14.71 2.57 2.18
C LEU A 167 14.95 2.11 3.63
N SER A 168 15.39 0.86 3.81
CA SER A 168 15.76 0.35 5.13
C SER A 168 17.02 1.02 5.66
N ASP A 169 18.06 1.14 4.85
CA ASP A 169 19.35 1.64 5.28
C ASP A 169 19.34 3.17 5.44
N GLU A 170 18.81 3.89 4.44
CA GLU A 170 18.82 5.35 4.44
C GLU A 170 17.70 5.98 5.28
N TYR A 171 16.51 5.37 5.29
CA TYR A 171 15.32 5.94 5.94
C TYR A 171 14.86 5.17 7.17
N ARG A 172 15.62 4.14 7.59
CA ARG A 172 15.32 3.32 8.78
C ARG A 172 13.91 2.71 8.75
N GLN A 173 13.52 2.21 7.58
CA GLN A 173 12.22 1.58 7.34
C GLN A 173 12.36 0.06 7.37
N PRO A 174 12.10 -0.60 8.51
CA PRO A 174 12.32 -2.03 8.64
C PRO A 174 11.35 -2.84 7.78
N VAL A 175 11.86 -3.97 7.28
CA VAL A 175 11.09 -5.01 6.62
C VAL A 175 10.82 -6.10 7.67
N LEU A 176 9.56 -6.30 8.04
CA LEU A 176 9.14 -7.20 9.09
C LEU A 176 8.30 -8.35 8.53
N GLY A 177 8.54 -9.56 9.04
CA GLY A 177 7.69 -10.71 8.78
C GLY A 177 6.36 -10.63 9.55
N GLU A 178 5.41 -11.50 9.19
CA GLU A 178 4.03 -11.51 9.72
C GLU A 178 3.98 -11.45 11.25
N ALA A 179 4.71 -12.33 11.94
CA ALA A 179 4.71 -12.40 13.40
C ALA A 179 5.24 -11.12 14.10
N GLU A 180 6.16 -10.40 13.45
CA GLU A 180 6.70 -9.15 13.97
C GLU A 180 5.71 -8.00 13.74
N VAL A 181 5.04 -7.99 12.60
CA VAL A 181 3.97 -7.03 12.29
C VAL A 181 2.80 -7.21 13.26
N GLU A 182 2.37 -8.44 13.53
CA GLU A 182 1.31 -8.72 14.51
C GLU A 182 1.66 -8.18 15.90
N LYS A 183 2.88 -8.40 16.38
CA LYS A 183 3.36 -7.85 17.66
C LYS A 183 3.36 -6.32 17.67
N LEU A 184 3.74 -5.71 16.56
CA LEU A 184 3.75 -4.25 16.41
C LEU A 184 2.32 -3.69 16.47
N LEU A 185 1.36 -4.33 15.81
CA LEU A 185 -0.04 -3.92 15.82
C LEU A 185 -0.65 -4.09 17.21
N ALA A 186 -0.37 -5.20 17.91
CA ALA A 186 -0.84 -5.42 19.27
C ALA A 186 -0.33 -4.34 20.25
N ALA A 187 0.92 -3.94 20.14
CA ALA A 187 1.49 -2.85 20.94
C ALA A 187 0.91 -1.45 20.61
N SER A 188 0.28 -1.30 19.46
CA SER A 188 -0.33 -0.03 19.02
C SER A 188 -1.76 0.16 19.53
N GLY A 189 -2.45 -0.91 19.94
CA GLY A 189 -3.82 -0.91 20.46
C GLY A 189 -3.90 -0.68 21.98
N GLU A 190 -2.79 -0.69 22.71
CA GLU A 190 -2.80 -0.43 24.15
C GLU A 190 -3.00 1.08 24.42
N PRO A 191 -4.00 1.49 25.22
CA PRO A 191 -4.17 2.89 25.62
C PRO A 191 -2.97 3.33 26.47
N GLN A 192 -2.31 4.43 26.07
CA GLN A 192 -1.27 5.09 26.83
C GLN A 192 -1.85 5.95 27.97
#